data_c51001046a071ff5214e97f49ad00c7b
#
_entry.id   c51001046a071ff5214e97f49ad00c7b
#
_cell.length_a   1.000
_cell.length_b   1.000
_cell.length_c   1.000
_cell.angle_alpha   90.00
_cell.angle_beta   90.00
_cell.angle_gamma   90.00
#
_symmetry.space_group_name_H-M   'P 1'
#
loop_
_entity.id
_entity.type
_entity.pdbx_description
1 polymer ?
#
loop_
_entity_poly.entity_id
_entity_poly.type
_entity_poly.pdbx_seq_one_letter_code
_entity_poly.pdbx_strand_id
1 'polypeptide(L)'
;HMQQLQHPTARLALAALALLLAGCGGSAPDVIFRGGPILTVNGHNDVVQALAMRDGVITAAGAEQEVLAQKDSHTQIVDLQGKTLLPGFVGAHEHPGITAVFNGAINLSGFQHKTNAEVWDTLRREVAKVPKGQWIYAGGLDAILTPDLKIPNRQALDAIAPDNPLVLVSQTLHSFWANSRAFEAAGITRSTSDPGAGSYYERDPQGEFTGFVAETRAAQPFLKELKSPLKIYSRYVDVLDSLLANGFTSVASLGYNVPPLLARVAASRNFSPRIRQYFYLVEDELNYLPKAPDSSNPYFAVLGVKLWHDGSPYTGSMYTTMPYLDSPLARTLGIQGGSHGSAMIPQDSLTAKV
;
A
#
# COMPACT_ATOMS: atom_id res chain seq x y z
N HIS A 1 11.70 -60.12 -40.85
CA HIS A 1 11.56 -60.95 -39.63
C HIS A 1 12.15 -60.17 -38.43
N MET A 2 11.34 -59.39 -37.77
CA MET A 2 11.59 -58.87 -36.41
C MET A 2 10.54 -59.50 -35.50
N GLN A 3 10.97 -60.48 -34.68
CA GLN A 3 10.14 -61.05 -33.63
C GLN A 3 9.95 -60.07 -32.50
N GLN A 4 8.70 -59.70 -32.23
CA GLN A 4 8.28 -59.02 -31.02
C GLN A 4 8.42 -59.93 -29.82
N LEU A 5 9.33 -59.66 -28.90
CA LEU A 5 9.35 -60.26 -27.57
C LEU A 5 8.31 -59.59 -26.70
N GLN A 6 7.15 -60.16 -26.62
CA GLN A 6 6.12 -59.82 -25.65
C GLN A 6 6.37 -60.61 -24.36
N HIS A 7 7.06 -60.05 -23.39
CA HIS A 7 7.15 -60.61 -22.06
C HIS A 7 6.12 -59.90 -21.12
N PRO A 8 5.07 -60.58 -20.69
CA PRO A 8 4.07 -60.01 -19.79
C PRO A 8 4.62 -59.64 -18.38
N THR A 9 5.73 -60.24 -17.97
CA THR A 9 6.42 -59.96 -16.69
C THR A 9 7.07 -58.58 -16.62
N ALA A 10 7.51 -57.98 -17.73
CA ALA A 10 8.10 -56.63 -17.74
C ALA A 10 7.05 -55.54 -17.56
N ARG A 11 5.82 -55.74 -18.02
CA ARG A 11 4.71 -54.78 -17.84
C ARG A 11 4.16 -54.78 -16.42
N LEU A 12 4.15 -55.94 -15.75
CA LEU A 12 3.76 -56.04 -14.34
C LEU A 12 4.82 -55.41 -13.42
N ALA A 13 6.11 -55.53 -13.73
CA ALA A 13 7.18 -54.90 -12.95
C ALA A 13 7.18 -53.38 -13.08
N LEU A 14 6.93 -52.82 -14.28
CA LEU A 14 6.79 -51.36 -14.46
C LEU A 14 5.52 -50.80 -13.81
N ALA A 15 4.40 -51.52 -13.85
CA ALA A 15 3.17 -51.11 -13.16
C ALA A 15 3.31 -51.16 -11.63
N ALA A 16 4.02 -52.15 -11.10
CA ALA A 16 4.32 -52.25 -9.65
C ALA A 16 5.31 -51.15 -9.20
N LEU A 17 6.31 -50.77 -10.04
CA LEU A 17 7.23 -49.68 -9.76
C LEU A 17 6.55 -48.30 -9.87
N ALA A 18 5.61 -48.13 -10.80
CA ALA A 18 4.79 -46.91 -10.89
C ALA A 18 3.81 -46.78 -9.71
N LEU A 19 3.26 -47.88 -9.20
CA LEU A 19 2.43 -47.88 -7.98
C LEU A 19 3.23 -47.65 -6.70
N LEU A 20 4.52 -48.03 -6.67
CA LEU A 20 5.42 -47.73 -5.54
C LEU A 20 5.91 -46.28 -5.52
N LEU A 21 5.95 -45.61 -6.70
CA LEU A 21 6.28 -44.19 -6.80
C LEU A 21 5.07 -43.26 -6.58
N ALA A 22 3.85 -43.76 -6.70
CA ALA A 22 2.61 -43.02 -6.41
C ALA A 22 2.22 -43.02 -4.92
N GLY A 23 2.95 -43.75 -4.07
CA GLY A 23 2.61 -44.00 -2.65
C GLY A 23 3.34 -43.17 -1.60
N CYS A 24 4.11 -42.12 -1.96
CA CYS A 24 4.88 -41.31 -0.99
C CYS A 24 4.51 -39.85 -0.95
N GLY A 25 3.26 -39.50 -1.23
CA GLY A 25 2.68 -38.24 -0.75
C GLY A 25 2.12 -38.51 0.65
N GLY A 26 2.92 -38.31 1.70
CA GLY A 26 2.47 -38.47 3.07
C GLY A 26 1.20 -37.64 3.33
N SER A 27 0.18 -38.26 3.94
CA SER A 27 -1.05 -37.56 4.35
C SER A 27 -0.83 -36.66 5.57
N ALA A 28 0.38 -36.68 6.14
CA ALA A 28 0.73 -35.94 7.33
C ALA A 28 0.90 -34.43 7.05
N PRO A 29 0.65 -33.56 8.04
CA PRO A 29 0.86 -32.13 7.91
C PRO A 29 2.35 -31.77 7.88
N ASP A 30 2.69 -30.68 7.17
CA ASP A 30 4.04 -30.11 7.16
C ASP A 30 4.37 -29.47 8.50
N VAL A 31 3.38 -28.82 9.12
CA VAL A 31 3.55 -28.10 10.39
C VAL A 31 2.30 -28.23 11.26
N ILE A 32 2.53 -28.35 12.56
CA ILE A 32 1.49 -28.24 13.59
C ILE A 32 1.88 -27.16 14.58
N PHE A 33 0.97 -26.22 14.83
CA PHE A 33 1.06 -25.19 15.87
C PHE A 33 0.30 -25.67 17.10
N ARG A 34 0.90 -25.48 18.30
CA ARG A 34 0.31 -25.84 19.59
C ARG A 34 0.88 -25.00 20.74
N GLY A 35 0.41 -25.21 21.97
CA GLY A 35 1.01 -24.60 23.17
C GLY A 35 0.62 -23.13 23.40
N GLY A 36 -0.51 -22.71 22.80
CA GLY A 36 -1.13 -21.40 23.02
C GLY A 36 -2.53 -21.34 22.42
N PRO A 37 -3.33 -20.32 22.72
CA PRO A 37 -4.67 -20.19 22.15
C PRO A 37 -4.58 -19.89 20.65
N ILE A 38 -5.40 -20.58 19.85
CA ILE A 38 -5.49 -20.39 18.39
C ILE A 38 -6.89 -19.91 18.06
N LEU A 39 -7.00 -18.64 17.64
CA LEU A 39 -8.25 -18.02 17.25
C LEU A 39 -8.56 -18.37 15.80
N THR A 40 -9.68 -19.04 15.53
CA THR A 40 -10.05 -19.44 14.18
C THR A 40 -10.68 -18.32 13.36
N VAL A 41 -11.29 -17.34 14.05
CA VAL A 41 -12.09 -16.26 13.44
C VAL A 41 -13.14 -16.81 12.47
N ASN A 42 -13.65 -18.02 12.73
CA ASN A 42 -14.77 -18.59 12.01
C ASN A 42 -16.11 -17.97 12.49
N GLY A 43 -17.24 -18.39 11.92
CA GLY A 43 -18.57 -17.87 12.27
C GLY A 43 -18.96 -18.02 13.76
N HIS A 44 -18.25 -18.86 14.53
CA HIS A 44 -18.47 -19.10 15.96
C HIS A 44 -17.36 -18.50 16.83
N ASN A 45 -16.30 -17.95 16.23
CA ASN A 45 -15.10 -17.46 16.92
C ASN A 45 -14.45 -18.53 17.82
N ASP A 46 -14.39 -19.76 17.34
CA ASP A 46 -13.83 -20.87 18.10
C ASP A 46 -12.36 -20.62 18.45
N VAL A 47 -11.97 -21.03 19.65
CA VAL A 47 -10.58 -21.05 20.10
C VAL A 47 -10.16 -22.51 20.23
N VAL A 48 -9.13 -22.91 19.49
CA VAL A 48 -8.65 -24.28 19.46
C VAL A 48 -7.26 -24.42 20.07
N GLN A 49 -6.84 -25.65 20.38
CA GLN A 49 -5.58 -25.95 21.07
C GLN A 49 -4.42 -26.23 20.10
N ALA A 50 -4.74 -26.74 18.90
CA ALA A 50 -3.75 -27.01 17.87
C ALA A 50 -4.34 -26.81 16.46
N LEU A 51 -3.42 -26.55 15.51
CA LEU A 51 -3.73 -26.34 14.10
C LEU A 51 -2.66 -27.01 13.25
N ALA A 52 -3.09 -27.82 12.27
CA ALA A 52 -2.22 -28.49 11.30
C ALA A 52 -2.35 -27.85 9.92
N MET A 53 -1.23 -27.73 9.21
CA MET A 53 -1.18 -27.23 7.83
C MET A 53 -0.36 -28.18 6.95
N ARG A 54 -0.79 -28.29 5.69
CA ARG A 54 -0.07 -28.98 4.62
C ARG A 54 -0.22 -28.21 3.31
N ASP A 55 0.88 -28.05 2.58
CA ASP A 55 0.92 -27.32 1.30
C ASP A 55 0.28 -25.90 1.39
N GLY A 56 0.47 -25.23 2.55
CA GLY A 56 -0.10 -23.91 2.80
C GLY A 56 -1.59 -23.88 3.12
N VAL A 57 -2.23 -25.05 3.31
CA VAL A 57 -3.66 -25.18 3.63
C VAL A 57 -3.83 -25.74 5.03
N ILE A 58 -4.77 -25.18 5.81
CA ILE A 58 -5.17 -25.74 7.11
C ILE A 58 -5.89 -27.06 6.87
N THR A 59 -5.36 -28.16 7.42
CA THR A 59 -5.92 -29.51 7.28
C THR A 59 -6.66 -29.98 8.51
N ALA A 60 -6.31 -29.45 9.70
CA ALA A 60 -7.02 -29.73 10.93
C ALA A 60 -6.90 -28.57 11.93
N ALA A 61 -7.93 -28.35 12.73
CA ALA A 61 -7.93 -27.42 13.86
C ALA A 61 -8.84 -27.97 14.95
N GLY A 62 -8.36 -28.08 16.21
CA GLY A 62 -9.15 -28.69 17.27
C GLY A 62 -8.35 -28.99 18.54
N ALA A 63 -8.72 -30.08 19.20
CA ALA A 63 -8.04 -30.58 20.38
C ALA A 63 -6.59 -30.97 20.06
N GLU A 64 -5.65 -30.64 20.96
CA GLU A 64 -4.21 -30.85 20.71
C GLU A 64 -3.90 -32.33 20.44
N GLN A 65 -4.49 -33.25 21.20
CA GLN A 65 -4.24 -34.66 21.05
C GLN A 65 -4.67 -35.21 19.67
N GLU A 66 -5.80 -34.75 19.14
CA GLU A 66 -6.34 -35.18 17.85
C GLU A 66 -5.51 -34.68 16.68
N VAL A 67 -5.05 -33.41 16.76
CA VAL A 67 -4.24 -32.80 15.73
C VAL A 67 -2.83 -33.39 15.73
N LEU A 68 -2.23 -33.59 16.91
CA LEU A 68 -0.90 -34.21 17.04
C LEU A 68 -0.88 -35.68 16.60
N ALA A 69 -2.00 -36.41 16.65
CA ALA A 69 -2.09 -37.77 16.16
C ALA A 69 -1.85 -37.89 14.63
N GLN A 70 -1.95 -36.80 13.89
CA GLN A 70 -1.76 -36.76 12.43
C GLN A 70 -0.29 -36.55 12.01
N LYS A 71 0.63 -36.27 12.96
CA LYS A 71 2.03 -36.03 12.66
C LYS A 71 2.78 -37.29 12.20
N ASP A 72 3.80 -37.09 11.40
CA ASP A 72 4.85 -38.06 11.11
C ASP A 72 6.24 -37.55 11.50
N SER A 73 7.30 -38.26 11.06
CA SER A 73 8.69 -37.89 11.35
C SER A 73 9.15 -36.59 10.64
N HIS A 74 8.43 -36.08 9.65
CA HIS A 74 8.76 -34.88 8.87
C HIS A 74 7.94 -33.65 9.32
N THR A 75 6.88 -33.88 10.11
CA THR A 75 6.03 -32.81 10.61
C THR A 75 6.80 -31.89 11.59
N GLN A 76 6.89 -30.62 11.26
CA GLN A 76 7.44 -29.59 12.15
C GLN A 76 6.42 -29.26 13.25
N ILE A 77 6.84 -29.29 14.51
CA ILE A 77 6.02 -28.84 15.64
C ILE A 77 6.49 -27.43 16.05
N VAL A 78 5.57 -26.48 16.02
CA VAL A 78 5.78 -25.09 16.48
C VAL A 78 5.07 -24.92 17.82
N ASP A 79 5.83 -24.75 18.88
CA ASP A 79 5.29 -24.41 20.20
C ASP A 79 5.11 -22.90 20.31
N LEU A 80 3.87 -22.46 20.52
CA LEU A 80 3.52 -21.04 20.63
C LEU A 80 3.96 -20.41 21.95
N GLN A 81 4.36 -21.23 22.95
CA GLN A 81 4.83 -20.77 24.25
C GLN A 81 3.85 -19.81 24.93
N GLY A 82 2.56 -20.13 24.88
CA GLY A 82 1.47 -19.32 25.41
C GLY A 82 1.06 -18.12 24.55
N LYS A 83 1.75 -17.86 23.42
CA LYS A 83 1.36 -16.78 22.48
C LYS A 83 0.11 -17.19 21.71
N THR A 84 -0.71 -16.20 21.38
CA THR A 84 -1.90 -16.39 20.57
C THR A 84 -1.55 -16.47 19.07
N LEU A 85 -2.06 -17.50 18.39
CA LEU A 85 -2.06 -17.59 16.93
C LEU A 85 -3.41 -17.10 16.40
N LEU A 86 -3.38 -16.28 15.36
CA LEU A 86 -4.57 -15.80 14.66
C LEU A 86 -4.31 -15.72 13.16
N PRO A 87 -5.38 -15.67 12.31
CA PRO A 87 -5.21 -15.41 10.89
C PRO A 87 -4.47 -14.10 10.64
N GLY A 88 -3.63 -14.08 9.61
CA GLY A 88 -2.96 -12.84 9.21
C GLY A 88 -3.95 -11.75 8.80
N PHE A 89 -3.62 -10.51 9.09
CA PHE A 89 -4.48 -9.37 8.77
C PHE A 89 -4.63 -9.18 7.26
N VAL A 90 -5.79 -8.67 6.87
CA VAL A 90 -6.10 -8.28 5.49
C VAL A 90 -6.23 -6.76 5.44
N GLY A 91 -5.29 -6.09 4.80
CA GLY A 91 -5.39 -4.67 4.48
C GLY A 91 -6.39 -4.50 3.33
N ALA A 92 -7.66 -4.29 3.68
CA ALA A 92 -8.74 -4.24 2.68
C ALA A 92 -8.74 -2.94 1.86
N HIS A 93 -8.06 -1.90 2.31
CA HIS A 93 -7.95 -0.60 1.63
C HIS A 93 -6.59 0.03 1.93
N GLU A 94 -5.63 -0.24 1.06
CA GLU A 94 -4.26 0.21 1.21
C GLU A 94 -3.74 0.84 -0.09
N HIS A 95 -2.62 1.57 0.03
CA HIS A 95 -1.95 2.22 -1.09
C HIS A 95 -0.44 1.95 -1.08
N PRO A 96 0.02 0.69 -1.13
CA PRO A 96 1.44 0.38 -1.00
C PRO A 96 2.28 0.97 -2.14
N GLY A 97 1.69 1.20 -3.32
CA GLY A 97 2.36 1.84 -4.45
C GLY A 97 2.76 3.28 -4.16
N ILE A 98 1.82 4.12 -3.74
CA ILE A 98 2.13 5.52 -3.41
C ILE A 98 2.95 5.64 -2.13
N THR A 99 2.76 4.73 -1.17
CA THR A 99 3.62 4.65 0.02
C THR A 99 5.07 4.39 -0.38
N ALA A 100 5.32 3.51 -1.35
CA ALA A 100 6.66 3.25 -1.87
C ALA A 100 7.28 4.48 -2.55
N VAL A 101 6.47 5.32 -3.20
CA VAL A 101 6.96 6.59 -3.79
C VAL A 101 7.56 7.49 -2.71
N PHE A 102 6.90 7.61 -1.55
CA PHE A 102 7.34 8.46 -0.45
C PHE A 102 8.23 7.73 0.58
N ASN A 103 8.43 6.42 0.45
CA ASN A 103 9.34 5.69 1.33
C ASN A 103 10.78 6.20 1.12
N GLY A 104 11.37 6.72 2.18
CA GLY A 104 12.65 7.43 2.15
C GLY A 104 12.52 8.96 2.11
N ALA A 105 11.31 9.52 2.10
CA ALA A 105 11.10 10.94 2.42
C ALA A 105 11.39 11.22 3.90
N ILE A 106 11.75 12.45 4.22
CA ILE A 106 11.92 12.90 5.62
C ILE A 106 10.59 12.72 6.34
N ASN A 107 10.57 11.96 7.42
CA ASN A 107 9.37 11.71 8.19
C ASN A 107 9.08 12.89 9.11
N LEU A 108 7.96 13.59 8.87
CA LEU A 108 7.45 14.70 9.68
C LEU A 108 6.13 14.37 10.37
N SER A 109 5.77 13.08 10.43
CA SER A 109 4.46 12.67 10.94
C SER A 109 4.30 12.95 12.44
N GLY A 110 3.09 13.30 12.83
CA GLY A 110 2.70 13.46 14.22
C GLY A 110 2.73 12.17 15.04
N PHE A 111 3.01 11.01 14.42
CA PHE A 111 3.36 9.80 15.16
C PHE A 111 4.72 9.92 15.83
N GLN A 112 5.67 10.63 15.22
CA GLN A 112 7.03 10.85 15.72
C GLN A 112 7.23 12.25 16.31
N HIS A 113 6.57 13.28 15.77
CA HIS A 113 6.75 14.69 16.13
C HIS A 113 5.45 15.26 16.65
N LYS A 114 5.38 15.51 17.94
CA LYS A 114 4.13 15.91 18.62
C LYS A 114 3.89 17.43 18.62
N THR A 115 4.90 18.22 18.31
CA THR A 115 4.83 19.68 18.34
C THR A 115 5.30 20.29 17.02
N ASN A 116 4.79 21.50 16.75
CA ASN A 116 5.22 22.30 15.60
C ASN A 116 6.75 22.50 15.57
N ALA A 117 7.37 22.74 16.73
CA ALA A 117 8.81 22.92 16.83
C ALA A 117 9.59 21.69 16.38
N GLU A 118 9.22 20.51 16.90
CA GLU A 118 9.86 19.24 16.53
C GLU A 118 9.79 18.96 15.01
N VAL A 119 8.64 19.24 14.39
CA VAL A 119 8.44 19.07 12.94
C VAL A 119 9.45 19.90 12.16
N TRP A 120 9.50 21.22 12.43
CA TRP A 120 10.33 22.14 11.64
C TRP A 120 11.81 22.07 12.00
N ASP A 121 12.18 21.75 13.23
CA ASP A 121 13.58 21.51 13.59
C ASP A 121 14.10 20.23 12.94
N THR A 122 13.26 19.19 12.84
CA THR A 122 13.60 17.98 12.11
C THR A 122 13.80 18.29 10.63
N LEU A 123 12.87 19.02 9.99
CA LEU A 123 13.02 19.38 8.59
C LEU A 123 14.33 20.15 8.33
N ARG A 124 14.62 21.21 9.13
CA ARG A 124 15.86 22.00 8.98
C ARG A 124 17.11 21.14 9.12
N ARG A 125 17.14 20.27 10.12
CA ARG A 125 18.26 19.36 10.37
C ARG A 125 18.50 18.38 9.21
N GLU A 126 17.43 17.81 8.64
CA GLU A 126 17.55 16.85 7.55
C GLU A 126 17.87 17.54 6.21
N VAL A 127 17.27 18.70 5.93
CA VAL A 127 17.58 19.50 4.75
C VAL A 127 19.06 19.88 4.69
N ALA A 128 19.66 20.25 5.82
CA ALA A 128 21.08 20.61 5.90
C ALA A 128 22.05 19.48 5.48
N LYS A 129 21.60 18.25 5.45
CA LYS A 129 22.39 17.08 5.03
C LYS A 129 22.33 16.81 3.53
N VAL A 130 21.38 17.44 2.81
CA VAL A 130 21.14 17.16 1.40
C VAL A 130 22.02 18.05 0.52
N PRO A 131 22.76 17.48 -0.45
CA PRO A 131 23.53 18.26 -1.40
C PRO A 131 22.69 19.29 -2.16
N LYS A 132 23.28 20.47 -2.44
CA LYS A 132 22.59 21.54 -3.18
C LYS A 132 22.06 21.07 -4.53
N GLY A 133 20.89 21.55 -4.91
CA GLY A 133 20.21 21.21 -6.17
C GLY A 133 19.48 19.89 -6.18
N GLN A 134 19.64 19.03 -5.18
CA GLN A 134 18.89 17.79 -5.08
C GLN A 134 17.48 18.03 -4.54
N TRP A 135 16.51 17.28 -5.06
CA TRP A 135 15.15 17.30 -4.56
C TRP A 135 15.06 16.77 -3.14
N ILE A 136 14.25 17.44 -2.33
CA ILE A 136 13.94 17.06 -0.96
C ILE A 136 12.44 16.82 -0.86
N TYR A 137 12.09 15.64 -0.33
CA TYR A 137 10.71 15.28 -0.02
C TYR A 137 10.57 15.02 1.46
N ALA A 138 9.53 15.58 2.07
CA ALA A 138 9.20 15.34 3.47
C ALA A 138 7.69 15.12 3.59
N GLY A 139 7.27 14.18 4.41
CA GLY A 139 5.87 13.78 4.46
C GLY A 139 5.34 13.47 5.85
N GLY A 140 4.03 13.33 5.93
CA GLY A 140 3.34 12.98 7.16
C GLY A 140 2.77 14.16 7.95
N LEU A 141 2.73 15.35 7.37
CA LEU A 141 2.13 16.52 8.03
C LEU A 141 0.64 16.30 8.28
N ASP A 142 0.21 16.46 9.55
CA ASP A 142 -1.18 16.28 9.95
C ASP A 142 -1.48 17.15 11.18
N ALA A 143 -2.39 18.12 11.03
CA ALA A 143 -2.81 19.02 12.10
C ALA A 143 -3.66 18.32 13.19
N ILE A 144 -4.17 17.11 12.92
CA ILE A 144 -4.88 16.31 13.93
C ILE A 144 -3.87 15.65 14.88
N LEU A 145 -2.78 15.11 14.31
CA LEU A 145 -1.73 14.42 15.05
C LEU A 145 -0.73 15.38 15.72
N THR A 146 -0.58 16.59 15.14
CA THR A 146 0.26 17.69 15.67
C THR A 146 -0.62 18.94 15.77
N PRO A 147 -1.38 19.12 16.87
CA PRO A 147 -2.45 20.14 16.96
C PRO A 147 -1.98 21.60 16.90
N ASP A 148 -0.72 21.88 17.21
CA ASP A 148 -0.12 23.20 17.09
C ASP A 148 0.60 23.45 15.75
N LEU A 149 0.48 22.52 14.80
CA LEU A 149 1.13 22.58 13.49
C LEU A 149 0.73 23.85 12.73
N LYS A 150 1.73 24.63 12.35
CA LYS A 150 1.58 25.80 11.49
C LYS A 150 2.28 25.51 10.17
N ILE A 151 1.50 25.42 9.11
CA ILE A 151 2.05 25.18 7.78
C ILE A 151 2.76 26.46 7.29
N PRO A 152 4.02 26.37 6.86
CA PRO A 152 4.74 27.51 6.35
C PRO A 152 4.25 27.89 4.95
N ASN A 153 4.33 29.18 4.64
CA ASN A 153 4.17 29.67 3.27
C ASN A 153 5.43 29.37 2.43
N ARG A 154 5.36 29.67 1.12
CA ARG A 154 6.44 29.43 0.18
C ARG A 154 7.76 30.11 0.61
N GLN A 155 7.70 31.35 1.09
CA GLN A 155 8.88 32.12 1.51
C GLN A 155 9.57 31.49 2.73
N ALA A 156 8.80 30.96 3.67
CA ALA A 156 9.37 30.25 4.82
C ALA A 156 10.02 28.93 4.39
N LEU A 157 9.46 28.22 3.40
CA LEU A 157 10.08 27.04 2.80
C LEU A 157 11.36 27.39 2.02
N ASP A 158 11.39 28.53 1.31
CA ASP A 158 12.58 29.04 0.65
C ASP A 158 13.72 29.30 1.65
N ALA A 159 13.39 29.83 2.83
CA ALA A 159 14.37 30.05 3.89
C ALA A 159 14.92 28.75 4.49
N ILE A 160 14.10 27.68 4.53
CA ILE A 160 14.54 26.36 5.01
C ILE A 160 15.42 25.65 3.98
N ALA A 161 15.09 25.74 2.70
CA ALA A 161 15.80 25.06 1.62
C ALA A 161 16.09 26.01 0.44
N PRO A 162 17.00 27.00 0.62
CA PRO A 162 17.25 28.03 -0.39
C PRO A 162 17.87 27.48 -1.69
N ASP A 163 18.62 26.40 -1.59
CA ASP A 163 19.38 25.82 -2.69
C ASP A 163 18.74 24.53 -3.27
N ASN A 164 17.66 24.05 -2.68
CA ASN A 164 17.07 22.75 -3.02
C ASN A 164 15.57 22.86 -3.35
N PRO A 165 15.08 22.18 -4.39
CA PRO A 165 13.64 21.94 -4.53
C PRO A 165 13.10 21.15 -3.34
N LEU A 166 12.15 21.73 -2.61
CA LEU A 166 11.53 21.13 -1.42
C LEU A 166 10.04 20.96 -1.63
N VAL A 167 9.56 19.75 -1.39
CA VAL A 167 8.13 19.39 -1.39
C VAL A 167 7.76 18.74 -0.07
N LEU A 168 6.76 19.29 0.57
CA LEU A 168 6.11 18.70 1.75
C LEU A 168 4.82 18.02 1.34
N VAL A 169 4.45 16.94 2.04
CA VAL A 169 3.26 16.15 1.75
C VAL A 169 2.48 15.91 3.03
N SER A 170 1.18 16.16 3.00
CA SER A 170 0.30 15.79 4.11
C SER A 170 0.24 14.27 4.33
N GLN A 171 -0.13 13.85 5.53
CA GLN A 171 -0.39 12.45 5.85
C GLN A 171 -1.47 11.83 4.93
N THR A 172 -2.41 12.64 4.47
CA THR A 172 -3.53 12.22 3.62
C THR A 172 -3.20 12.13 2.14
N LEU A 173 -2.01 12.61 1.70
CA LEU A 173 -1.56 12.70 0.30
C LEU A 173 -2.43 13.59 -0.62
N HIS A 174 -3.27 14.45 -0.04
CA HIS A 174 -4.12 15.37 -0.78
C HIS A 174 -3.64 16.82 -0.78
N SER A 175 -2.77 17.18 0.17
CA SER A 175 -2.20 18.52 0.32
C SER A 175 -0.69 18.46 0.22
N PHE A 176 -0.13 19.36 -0.58
CA PHE A 176 1.30 19.48 -0.80
C PHE A 176 1.72 20.93 -0.63
N TRP A 177 2.97 21.16 -0.26
CA TRP A 177 3.56 22.49 -0.16
C TRP A 177 4.93 22.46 -0.80
N ALA A 178 5.18 23.43 -1.68
CA ALA A 178 6.40 23.49 -2.46
C ALA A 178 7.07 24.86 -2.31
N ASN A 179 8.39 24.85 -2.25
CA ASN A 179 9.17 26.10 -2.27
C ASN A 179 9.37 26.62 -3.70
N SER A 180 9.95 27.82 -3.85
CA SER A 180 10.16 28.44 -5.17
C SER A 180 11.05 27.61 -6.08
N ARG A 181 12.08 26.95 -5.55
CA ARG A 181 12.93 26.04 -6.31
C ARG A 181 12.19 24.83 -6.86
N ALA A 182 11.22 24.30 -6.11
CA ALA A 182 10.41 23.18 -6.57
C ALA A 182 9.49 23.59 -7.72
N PHE A 183 8.84 24.76 -7.64
CA PHE A 183 8.05 25.29 -8.76
C PHE A 183 8.90 25.48 -10.02
N GLU A 184 10.07 26.11 -9.88
CA GLU A 184 11.03 26.31 -10.98
C GLU A 184 11.45 24.98 -11.61
N ALA A 185 11.90 24.02 -10.81
CA ALA A 185 12.36 22.71 -11.27
C ALA A 185 11.25 21.85 -11.88
N ALA A 186 9.99 22.04 -11.42
CA ALA A 186 8.81 21.41 -11.99
C ALA A 186 8.34 22.06 -13.30
N GLY A 187 8.90 23.21 -13.70
CA GLY A 187 8.51 23.98 -14.87
C GLY A 187 7.14 24.67 -14.70
N ILE A 188 6.70 24.90 -13.47
CA ILE A 188 5.43 25.56 -13.15
C ILE A 188 5.69 27.05 -12.98
N THR A 189 5.03 27.85 -13.82
CA THR A 189 5.16 29.29 -13.84
C THR A 189 3.82 29.97 -13.49
N ARG A 190 3.85 31.27 -13.24
CA ARG A 190 2.65 32.07 -12.95
C ARG A 190 1.54 31.89 -14.00
N SER A 191 1.89 31.62 -15.26
CA SER A 191 0.95 31.40 -16.36
C SER A 191 0.47 29.96 -16.48
N THR A 192 0.98 29.02 -15.66
CA THR A 192 0.54 27.63 -15.69
C THR A 192 -0.89 27.53 -15.17
N SER A 193 -1.78 26.95 -15.97
CA SER A 193 -3.18 26.72 -15.60
C SER A 193 -3.31 25.62 -14.58
N ASP A 194 -4.34 25.69 -13.75
CA ASP A 194 -4.68 24.61 -12.83
C ASP A 194 -5.11 23.36 -13.58
N PRO A 195 -4.73 22.15 -13.09
CA PRO A 195 -5.07 20.90 -13.77
C PRO A 195 -6.56 20.53 -13.77
N GLY A 196 -7.40 21.26 -13.02
CA GLY A 196 -8.83 21.02 -12.91
C GLY A 196 -9.22 19.86 -11.97
N ALA A 197 -10.50 19.54 -11.91
CA ALA A 197 -11.05 18.50 -11.04
C ALA A 197 -10.63 18.67 -9.56
N GLY A 198 -10.76 19.90 -9.02
CA GLY A 198 -10.37 20.22 -7.65
C GLY A 198 -8.87 20.34 -7.40
N SER A 199 -8.03 20.05 -8.41
CA SER A 199 -6.59 20.20 -8.32
C SER A 199 -6.15 21.60 -8.76
N TYR A 200 -5.37 22.27 -7.94
CA TYR A 200 -4.94 23.64 -8.23
C TYR A 200 -3.62 24.00 -7.53
N TYR A 201 -3.03 25.10 -8.02
CA TYR A 201 -1.90 25.80 -7.40
C TYR A 201 -2.43 27.06 -6.72
N GLU A 202 -2.42 27.11 -5.40
CA GLU A 202 -2.94 28.27 -4.69
C GLU A 202 -2.14 29.54 -5.00
N ARG A 203 -2.87 30.64 -5.24
CA ARG A 203 -2.30 31.96 -5.54
C ARG A 203 -2.85 33.01 -4.58
N ASP A 204 -2.00 33.95 -4.26
CA ASP A 204 -2.38 35.16 -3.53
C ASP A 204 -3.17 36.13 -4.43
N PRO A 205 -3.72 37.22 -3.87
CA PRO A 205 -4.42 38.25 -4.65
C PRO A 205 -3.58 38.92 -5.75
N GLN A 206 -2.25 38.83 -5.68
CA GLN A 206 -1.31 39.33 -6.68
C GLN A 206 -1.03 38.28 -7.78
N GLY A 207 -1.56 37.07 -7.64
CA GLY A 207 -1.39 35.97 -8.56
C GLY A 207 -0.08 35.19 -8.36
N GLU A 208 0.63 35.42 -7.25
CA GLU A 208 1.83 34.67 -6.90
C GLU A 208 1.49 33.38 -6.17
N PHE A 209 2.27 32.32 -6.37
CA PHE A 209 2.05 31.06 -5.65
C PHE A 209 2.30 31.22 -4.16
N THR A 210 1.37 30.73 -3.33
CA THR A 210 1.52 30.70 -1.87
C THR A 210 2.43 29.56 -1.41
N GLY A 211 2.62 28.56 -2.27
CA GLY A 211 3.32 27.30 -1.99
C GLY A 211 2.38 26.12 -1.86
N PHE A 212 1.10 26.32 -1.58
CA PHE A 212 0.13 25.23 -1.47
C PHE A 212 -0.26 24.66 -2.83
N VAL A 213 -0.32 23.33 -2.91
CA VAL A 213 -0.67 22.56 -4.11
C VAL A 213 -1.73 21.53 -3.70
N ALA A 214 -2.92 21.66 -4.25
CA ALA A 214 -4.05 20.81 -3.93
C ALA A 214 -4.12 19.60 -4.85
N GLU A 215 -4.31 18.44 -4.26
CA GLU A 215 -4.54 17.14 -4.88
C GLU A 215 -3.35 16.58 -5.68
N THR A 216 -3.33 15.27 -5.79
CA THR A 216 -2.23 14.53 -6.42
C THR A 216 -2.01 14.91 -7.89
N ARG A 217 -3.07 15.30 -8.63
CA ARG A 217 -2.96 15.70 -10.03
C ARG A 217 -2.08 16.97 -10.18
N ALA A 218 -2.29 17.97 -9.33
CA ALA A 218 -1.45 19.17 -9.32
C ALA A 218 -0.02 18.89 -8.82
N ALA A 219 0.15 17.91 -7.95
CA ALA A 219 1.45 17.51 -7.41
C ALA A 219 2.31 16.70 -8.41
N GLN A 220 1.74 16.10 -9.46
CA GLN A 220 2.45 15.22 -10.40
C GLN A 220 3.77 15.80 -10.96
N PRO A 221 3.85 17.07 -11.39
CA PRO A 221 5.10 17.64 -11.90
C PRO A 221 6.25 17.65 -10.89
N PHE A 222 5.93 17.80 -9.60
CA PHE A 222 6.91 17.81 -8.51
C PHE A 222 7.41 16.41 -8.13
N LEU A 223 6.69 15.35 -8.49
CA LEU A 223 6.98 13.97 -8.07
C LEU A 223 7.77 13.16 -9.11
N LYS A 224 8.23 13.79 -10.20
CA LYS A 224 8.92 13.09 -11.30
C LYS A 224 10.18 12.34 -10.83
N GLU A 225 10.97 12.98 -9.95
CA GLU A 225 12.21 12.38 -9.44
C GLU A 225 12.01 11.17 -8.52
N LEU A 226 10.82 11.03 -7.95
CA LEU A 226 10.48 9.87 -7.13
C LEU A 226 10.14 8.62 -7.96
N LYS A 227 9.87 8.77 -9.26
CA LYS A 227 9.34 7.73 -10.14
C LYS A 227 10.41 6.87 -10.83
N SER A 228 11.64 6.84 -10.35
CA SER A 228 12.67 5.91 -10.87
C SER A 228 12.23 4.45 -10.67
N PRO A 229 12.06 3.63 -11.73
CA PRO A 229 11.51 2.27 -11.62
C PRO A 229 12.28 1.35 -10.67
N LEU A 230 13.61 1.43 -10.66
CA LEU A 230 14.45 0.61 -9.78
C LEU A 230 14.29 1.02 -8.31
N LYS A 231 14.25 2.33 -8.02
CA LYS A 231 14.03 2.82 -6.66
C LYS A 231 12.61 2.49 -6.17
N ILE A 232 11.61 2.60 -7.04
CA ILE A 232 10.23 2.24 -6.71
C ILE A 232 10.13 0.76 -6.37
N TYR A 233 10.75 -0.13 -7.14
CA TYR A 233 10.72 -1.57 -6.85
C TYR A 233 11.29 -1.89 -5.47
N SER A 234 12.50 -1.42 -5.17
CA SER A 234 13.12 -1.65 -3.86
C SER A 234 12.23 -1.15 -2.72
N ARG A 235 11.77 0.11 -2.80
CA ARG A 235 10.90 0.71 -1.80
C ARG A 235 9.55 -0.01 -1.67
N TYR A 236 9.01 -0.51 -2.78
CA TYR A 236 7.77 -1.28 -2.77
C TYR A 236 7.93 -2.61 -2.02
N VAL A 237 9.03 -3.30 -2.24
CA VAL A 237 9.38 -4.51 -1.47
C VAL A 237 9.50 -4.18 0.01
N ASP A 238 10.19 -3.08 0.37
CA ASP A 238 10.33 -2.65 1.77
C ASP A 238 8.96 -2.37 2.42
N VAL A 239 8.02 -1.77 1.69
CA VAL A 239 6.64 -1.54 2.17
C VAL A 239 5.92 -2.86 2.40
N LEU A 240 6.01 -3.80 1.47
CA LEU A 240 5.40 -5.13 1.63
C LEU A 240 5.99 -5.89 2.82
N ASP A 241 7.30 -5.82 3.02
CA ASP A 241 7.97 -6.46 4.15
C ASP A 241 7.58 -5.78 5.49
N SER A 242 7.39 -4.47 5.49
CA SER A 242 6.87 -3.75 6.65
C SER A 242 5.43 -4.18 6.99
N LEU A 243 4.57 -4.35 6.00
CA LEU A 243 3.21 -4.87 6.21
C LEU A 243 3.24 -6.28 6.80
N LEU A 244 4.06 -7.18 6.24
CA LEU A 244 4.27 -8.54 6.78
C LEU A 244 4.76 -8.52 8.22
N ALA A 245 5.74 -7.67 8.56
CA ALA A 245 6.27 -7.52 9.92
C ALA A 245 5.20 -7.06 10.92
N ASN A 246 4.15 -6.39 10.45
CA ASN A 246 3.01 -5.96 11.24
C ASN A 246 1.80 -6.94 11.17
N GLY A 247 2.02 -8.14 10.64
CA GLY A 247 1.03 -9.22 10.65
C GLY A 247 0.04 -9.24 9.47
N PHE A 248 0.22 -8.37 8.47
CA PHE A 248 -0.59 -8.41 7.25
C PHE A 248 -0.10 -9.54 6.32
N THR A 249 -1.01 -10.39 5.87
CA THR A 249 -0.72 -11.46 4.91
C THR A 249 -1.36 -11.22 3.54
N SER A 250 -2.27 -10.26 3.46
CA SER A 250 -2.94 -9.84 2.23
C SER A 250 -3.15 -8.34 2.23
N VAL A 251 -3.08 -7.72 1.04
CA VAL A 251 -3.29 -6.28 0.87
C VAL A 251 -4.07 -6.01 -0.41
N ALA A 252 -5.12 -5.21 -0.31
CA ALA A 252 -5.85 -4.66 -1.45
C ALA A 252 -5.31 -3.26 -1.76
N SER A 253 -4.69 -3.10 -2.94
CA SER A 253 -4.18 -1.82 -3.44
C SER A 253 -5.26 -1.14 -4.28
N LEU A 254 -5.83 -0.06 -3.76
CA LEU A 254 -6.97 0.64 -4.36
C LEU A 254 -6.53 1.86 -5.15
N GLY A 255 -5.91 1.64 -6.29
CA GLY A 255 -5.32 2.69 -7.11
C GLY A 255 -3.96 3.18 -6.60
N TYR A 256 -3.34 4.09 -7.35
CA TYR A 256 -1.94 4.52 -7.13
C TYR A 256 -0.97 3.34 -7.11
N ASN A 257 -1.21 2.37 -7.99
CA ASN A 257 -0.46 1.14 -8.04
C ASN A 257 0.95 1.36 -8.58
N VAL A 258 1.89 0.52 -8.18
CA VAL A 258 3.09 0.31 -9.00
C VAL A 258 2.67 -0.43 -10.28
N PRO A 259 3.46 -0.34 -11.37
CA PRO A 259 3.16 -1.13 -12.57
C PRO A 259 2.92 -2.61 -12.21
N PRO A 260 1.85 -3.25 -12.73
CA PRO A 260 1.49 -4.64 -12.38
C PRO A 260 2.63 -5.64 -12.58
N LEU A 261 3.51 -5.40 -13.55
CA LEU A 261 4.71 -6.22 -13.77
C LEU A 261 5.64 -6.20 -12.55
N LEU A 262 5.89 -5.03 -11.96
CA LEU A 262 6.73 -4.91 -10.76
C LEU A 262 6.10 -5.62 -9.56
N ALA A 263 4.78 -5.51 -9.39
CA ALA A 263 4.06 -6.20 -8.33
C ALA A 263 4.11 -7.73 -8.51
N ARG A 264 3.97 -8.23 -9.74
CA ARG A 264 4.13 -9.66 -10.07
C ARG A 264 5.54 -10.16 -9.77
N VAL A 265 6.57 -9.39 -10.10
CA VAL A 265 7.97 -9.73 -9.78
C VAL A 265 8.17 -9.78 -8.26
N ALA A 266 7.65 -8.80 -7.51
CA ALA A 266 7.69 -8.82 -6.06
C ALA A 266 6.94 -10.03 -5.47
N ALA A 267 5.79 -10.39 -6.03
CA ALA A 267 5.02 -11.57 -5.63
C ALA A 267 5.73 -12.90 -5.94
N SER A 268 6.63 -12.92 -6.93
CA SER A 268 7.35 -14.13 -7.37
C SER A 268 8.68 -14.35 -6.65
N ARG A 269 9.10 -13.46 -5.75
CA ARG A 269 10.36 -13.61 -5.01
C ARG A 269 10.34 -14.87 -4.12
N ASN A 270 11.37 -15.70 -4.24
CA ASN A 270 11.41 -17.00 -3.58
C ASN A 270 12.17 -17.01 -2.24
N PHE A 271 12.94 -15.96 -1.96
CA PHE A 271 13.89 -15.89 -0.84
C PHE A 271 13.37 -15.13 0.38
N SER A 272 12.16 -14.61 0.34
CA SER A 272 11.56 -13.93 1.48
C SER A 272 10.06 -14.21 1.56
N PRO A 273 9.45 -14.05 2.74
CA PRO A 273 8.01 -14.17 2.89
C PRO A 273 7.28 -13.31 1.86
N ARG A 274 6.12 -13.76 1.43
CA ARG A 274 5.31 -13.10 0.41
C ARG A 274 3.98 -12.69 1.00
N ILE A 275 3.52 -11.48 0.64
CA ILE A 275 2.18 -10.99 0.94
C ILE A 275 1.33 -11.10 -0.32
N ARG A 276 0.07 -11.47 -0.19
CA ARG A 276 -0.88 -11.49 -1.31
C ARG A 276 -1.27 -10.07 -1.67
N GLN A 277 -1.24 -9.75 -2.95
CA GLN A 277 -1.48 -8.42 -3.49
C GLN A 277 -2.68 -8.45 -4.44
N TYR A 278 -3.71 -7.70 -4.11
CA TYR A 278 -4.94 -7.60 -4.88
C TYR A 278 -5.09 -6.17 -5.39
N PHE A 279 -5.05 -5.97 -6.71
CA PHE A 279 -5.11 -4.65 -7.32
C PHE A 279 -6.52 -4.30 -7.76
N TYR A 280 -6.91 -3.07 -7.45
CA TYR A 280 -8.02 -2.36 -8.08
C TYR A 280 -7.43 -1.25 -8.93
N LEU A 281 -7.66 -1.32 -10.23
CA LEU A 281 -7.06 -0.43 -11.22
C LEU A 281 -7.84 0.88 -11.32
N VAL A 282 -7.13 1.99 -11.53
CA VAL A 282 -7.74 3.29 -11.84
C VAL A 282 -7.84 3.48 -13.36
N GLU A 283 -8.51 4.55 -13.81
CA GLU A 283 -8.81 4.79 -15.22
C GLU A 283 -7.57 4.70 -16.13
N ASP A 284 -6.45 5.27 -15.70
CA ASP A 284 -5.18 5.26 -16.45
C ASP A 284 -4.49 3.87 -16.50
N GLU A 285 -4.98 2.93 -15.70
CA GLU A 285 -4.42 1.58 -15.56
C GLU A 285 -5.29 0.49 -16.21
N LEU A 286 -6.44 0.85 -16.80
CA LEU A 286 -7.41 -0.13 -17.33
C LEU A 286 -6.86 -1.01 -18.47
N ASN A 287 -5.80 -0.57 -19.13
CA ASN A 287 -5.08 -1.39 -20.12
C ASN A 287 -4.44 -2.65 -19.50
N TYR A 288 -4.29 -2.71 -18.18
CA TYR A 288 -3.84 -3.89 -17.44
C TYR A 288 -4.97 -4.77 -16.93
N LEU A 289 -6.23 -4.40 -17.15
CA LEU A 289 -7.39 -5.19 -16.71
C LEU A 289 -7.40 -6.53 -17.48
N PRO A 290 -7.36 -7.67 -16.79
CA PRO A 290 -7.40 -8.97 -17.45
C PRO A 290 -8.80 -9.23 -18.03
N LYS A 291 -8.86 -9.95 -19.16
CA LYS A 291 -10.13 -10.32 -19.81
C LYS A 291 -10.95 -11.32 -19.00
N ALA A 292 -10.31 -12.03 -18.08
CA ALA A 292 -10.93 -12.96 -17.15
C ALA A 292 -10.11 -13.00 -15.85
N PRO A 293 -10.69 -13.38 -14.70
CA PRO A 293 -9.97 -13.54 -13.46
C PRO A 293 -8.77 -14.48 -13.64
N ASP A 294 -7.58 -14.03 -13.22
CA ASP A 294 -6.33 -14.81 -13.30
C ASP A 294 -6.00 -15.34 -11.90
N SER A 295 -6.16 -16.64 -11.71
CA SER A 295 -5.80 -17.35 -10.47
C SER A 295 -4.46 -18.09 -10.56
N SER A 296 -3.69 -17.89 -11.62
CA SER A 296 -2.41 -18.57 -11.84
C SER A 296 -1.32 -18.21 -10.82
N ASN A 297 -1.42 -17.01 -10.24
CA ASN A 297 -0.52 -16.56 -9.20
C ASN A 297 -1.27 -16.37 -7.87
N PRO A 298 -1.01 -17.21 -6.84
CA PRO A 298 -1.70 -17.13 -5.55
C PRO A 298 -1.33 -15.87 -4.75
N TYR A 299 -0.31 -15.11 -5.19
CA TYR A 299 0.18 -13.91 -4.51
C TYR A 299 -0.10 -12.61 -5.26
N PHE A 300 -0.73 -12.66 -6.44
CA PHE A 300 -1.06 -11.45 -7.19
C PHE A 300 -2.32 -11.66 -8.03
N ALA A 301 -3.29 -10.78 -7.89
CA ALA A 301 -4.46 -10.73 -8.76
C ALA A 301 -4.96 -9.29 -8.96
N VAL A 302 -5.56 -9.03 -10.11
CA VAL A 302 -6.38 -7.84 -10.35
C VAL A 302 -7.83 -8.24 -10.10
N LEU A 303 -8.47 -7.59 -9.12
CA LEU A 303 -9.83 -7.94 -8.70
C LEU A 303 -10.91 -7.00 -9.26
N GLY A 304 -10.55 -5.79 -9.67
CA GLY A 304 -11.53 -4.84 -10.14
C GLY A 304 -10.95 -3.46 -10.45
N VAL A 305 -11.82 -2.47 -10.42
CA VAL A 305 -11.49 -1.07 -10.70
C VAL A 305 -11.82 -0.17 -9.51
N LYS A 306 -11.08 0.93 -9.38
CA LYS A 306 -11.31 2.01 -8.43
C LYS A 306 -11.74 3.25 -9.19
N LEU A 307 -12.89 3.80 -8.84
CA LEU A 307 -13.38 5.08 -9.34
C LEU A 307 -13.48 6.08 -8.19
N TRP A 308 -13.17 7.34 -8.45
CA TRP A 308 -13.39 8.45 -7.54
C TRP A 308 -14.54 9.30 -8.05
N HIS A 309 -15.60 9.37 -7.26
CA HIS A 309 -16.74 10.23 -7.55
C HIS A 309 -16.48 11.67 -7.10
N ASP A 310 -15.78 11.83 -5.99
CA ASP A 310 -15.51 13.10 -5.32
C ASP A 310 -14.09 13.13 -4.73
N GLY A 311 -13.75 14.21 -4.06
CA GLY A 311 -12.44 14.40 -3.45
C GLY A 311 -12.38 14.00 -1.98
N SER A 312 -11.43 14.58 -1.25
CA SER A 312 -11.13 14.25 0.14
C SER A 312 -11.86 15.15 1.13
N PRO A 313 -12.34 14.62 2.27
CA PRO A 313 -12.86 15.46 3.36
C PRO A 313 -11.77 16.37 3.96
N TYR A 314 -10.50 15.99 3.86
CA TYR A 314 -9.37 16.75 4.41
C TYR A 314 -8.99 18.00 3.60
N THR A 315 -9.48 18.11 2.38
CA THR A 315 -9.33 19.29 1.51
C THR A 315 -10.66 20.03 1.29
N GLY A 316 -11.75 19.58 1.94
CA GLY A 316 -13.08 20.12 1.74
C GLY A 316 -13.68 19.81 0.37
N SER A 317 -13.13 18.84 -0.37
CA SER A 317 -13.56 18.48 -1.73
C SER A 317 -14.49 17.26 -1.79
N MET A 318 -14.67 16.51 -0.69
CA MET A 318 -15.67 15.45 -0.61
C MET A 318 -17.08 16.05 -0.78
N TYR A 319 -17.89 15.48 -1.68
CA TYR A 319 -19.23 15.97 -1.99
C TYR A 319 -20.24 15.49 -0.96
N THR A 320 -20.77 16.43 -0.16
CA THR A 320 -21.61 16.12 1.00
C THR A 320 -22.97 16.79 0.91
N THR A 321 -24.01 16.16 1.46
CA THR A 321 -25.34 16.73 1.60
C THR A 321 -25.41 17.82 2.68
N MET A 322 -24.56 17.70 3.73
CA MET A 322 -24.41 18.71 4.77
C MET A 322 -23.19 19.59 4.45
N PRO A 323 -23.27 20.91 4.67
CA PRO A 323 -22.11 21.77 4.44
C PRO A 323 -20.98 21.48 5.45
N TYR A 324 -19.76 21.71 5.03
CA TYR A 324 -18.61 21.70 5.95
C TYR A 324 -18.79 22.75 7.04
N LEU A 325 -18.52 22.37 8.27
CA LEU A 325 -18.61 23.27 9.43
C LEU A 325 -17.47 24.29 9.40
N ASP A 326 -17.77 25.54 9.74
CA ASP A 326 -16.75 26.50 10.08
C ASP A 326 -16.21 26.21 11.50
N SER A 327 -15.09 25.52 11.55
CA SER A 327 -14.44 25.13 12.81
C SER A 327 -12.95 25.52 12.82
N PRO A 328 -12.31 25.58 13.99
CA PRO A 328 -10.86 25.80 14.07
C PRO A 328 -10.07 24.80 13.24
N LEU A 329 -10.45 23.52 13.26
CA LEU A 329 -9.81 22.46 12.47
C LEU A 329 -10.02 22.70 10.97
N ALA A 330 -11.24 23.01 10.52
CA ALA A 330 -11.51 23.29 9.11
C ALA A 330 -10.65 24.49 8.62
N ARG A 331 -10.54 25.55 9.39
CA ARG A 331 -9.70 26.69 9.07
C ARG A 331 -8.21 26.34 9.01
N THR A 332 -7.72 25.49 9.93
CA THR A 332 -6.33 24.97 9.89
C THR A 332 -6.06 24.15 8.64
N LEU A 333 -7.04 23.39 8.17
CA LEU A 333 -6.95 22.58 6.95
C LEU A 333 -7.22 23.37 5.66
N GLY A 334 -7.57 24.67 5.76
CA GLY A 334 -7.95 25.50 4.60
C GLY A 334 -9.32 25.15 4.03
N ILE A 335 -10.17 24.46 4.79
CA ILE A 335 -11.53 24.09 4.37
C ILE A 335 -12.48 25.27 4.57
N GLN A 336 -13.16 25.67 3.50
CA GLN A 336 -14.14 26.74 3.55
C GLN A 336 -15.45 26.24 4.19
N GLY A 337 -15.84 26.82 5.31
CA GLY A 337 -17.15 26.57 5.94
C GLY A 337 -18.30 26.94 5.01
N GLY A 338 -19.40 26.16 5.07
CA GLY A 338 -20.55 26.34 4.20
C GLY A 338 -20.41 25.71 2.80
N SER A 339 -19.23 25.25 2.41
CA SER A 339 -19.02 24.49 1.17
C SER A 339 -19.61 23.08 1.28
N HIS A 340 -20.06 22.53 0.16
CA HIS A 340 -20.50 21.13 0.05
C HIS A 340 -19.49 20.24 -0.67
N GLY A 341 -18.30 20.76 -1.01
CA GLY A 341 -17.39 20.07 -1.91
C GLY A 341 -17.95 20.01 -3.35
N SER A 342 -17.48 19.04 -4.14
CA SER A 342 -17.96 18.86 -5.52
C SER A 342 -17.73 17.44 -6.02
N ALA A 343 -18.65 16.97 -6.88
CA ALA A 343 -18.44 15.73 -7.61
C ALA A 343 -17.34 15.92 -8.67
N MET A 344 -16.34 15.05 -8.69
CA MET A 344 -15.29 15.00 -9.72
C MET A 344 -15.80 14.39 -11.03
N ILE A 345 -16.75 13.46 -10.92
CA ILE A 345 -17.41 12.80 -12.04
C ILE A 345 -18.93 13.03 -11.88
N PRO A 346 -19.62 13.60 -12.88
CA PRO A 346 -21.07 13.70 -12.86
C PRO A 346 -21.73 12.33 -12.68
N GLN A 347 -22.88 12.27 -11.99
CA GLN A 347 -23.58 11.02 -11.67
C GLN A 347 -23.86 10.15 -12.90
N ASP A 348 -24.33 10.75 -14.01
CA ASP A 348 -24.63 10.03 -15.25
C ASP A 348 -23.37 9.41 -15.86
N SER A 349 -22.25 10.16 -15.82
CA SER A 349 -20.96 9.66 -16.30
C SER A 349 -20.42 8.54 -15.41
N LEU A 350 -20.61 8.61 -14.10
CA LEU A 350 -20.23 7.54 -13.18
C LEU A 350 -21.05 6.28 -13.46
N THR A 351 -22.37 6.41 -13.61
CA THR A 351 -23.28 5.30 -13.94
C THR A 351 -22.90 4.62 -15.25
N ALA A 352 -22.45 5.39 -16.25
CA ALA A 352 -22.00 4.84 -17.53
C ALA A 352 -20.65 4.12 -17.47
N LYS A 353 -19.84 4.37 -16.42
CA LYS A 353 -18.51 3.72 -16.20
C LYS A 353 -18.62 2.42 -15.39
N VAL A 354 -19.69 2.24 -14.63
CA VAL A 354 -19.96 1.05 -13.80
C VAL A 354 -20.79 0.03 -14.57
#